data_70a31d3d059cd34edb49147545114c7d
#
_entry.id   70a31d3d059cd34edb49147545114c7d
#
_cell.length_a   1.000
_cell.length_b   1.000
_cell.length_c   1.000
_cell.angle_alpha   90.00
_cell.angle_beta   90.00
_cell.angle_gamma   90.00
#
_symmetry.space_group_name_H-M   'P 1'
#
loop_
_entity.id
_entity.type
_entity.pdbx_description
1 polymer ?
#
loop_
_entity_poly.entity_id
_entity_poly.type
_entity_poly.pdbx_seq_one_letter_code
_entity_poly.pdbx_strand_id
1 'polypeptide(L)'
;MAKKLKAIVRLQIEAGKANPAPPIGPALAGHGINIMAFCKDYNARTSNRPGEILPAEISVYTDGSFTFVLKTPPAAVLLRKAAGVDKGSAVPNKEKVGKVTRAQIKEIAQVKMKDLNATDLAGAMLQIEGTARSMGITVVD
;
A
#
# COMPACT_ATOMS: atom_id res chain seq x y z
N MET A 1 26.04 3.64 -17.49
CA MET A 1 26.42 2.48 -16.68
C MET A 1 25.28 2.09 -15.76
N ALA A 2 25.08 0.79 -15.60
CA ALA A 2 24.08 0.29 -14.68
C ALA A 2 24.50 0.59 -13.24
N LYS A 3 23.61 1.21 -12.46
CA LYS A 3 23.85 1.49 -11.05
C LYS A 3 23.64 0.22 -10.24
N LYS A 4 24.49 0.01 -9.26
CA LYS A 4 24.39 -1.17 -8.42
C LYS A 4 23.36 -0.93 -7.32
N LEU A 5 22.38 -1.81 -7.22
CA LEU A 5 21.34 -1.75 -6.21
C LEU A 5 21.93 -2.03 -4.84
N LYS A 6 21.73 -1.11 -3.90
CA LYS A 6 22.18 -1.25 -2.52
C LYS A 6 21.08 -1.85 -1.64
N ALA A 7 19.87 -1.34 -1.74
CA ALA A 7 18.74 -1.79 -0.92
C ALA A 7 17.41 -1.40 -1.57
N ILE A 8 16.36 -2.09 -1.16
CA ILE A 8 14.98 -1.74 -1.51
C ILE A 8 14.24 -1.44 -0.21
N VAL A 9 13.66 -0.25 -0.13
CA VAL A 9 12.89 0.19 1.04
C VAL A 9 11.41 0.27 0.63
N ARG A 10 10.54 -0.32 1.42
CA ARG A 10 9.09 -0.28 1.19
C ARG A 10 8.43 0.51 2.29
N LEU A 11 7.68 1.55 1.92
CA LEU A 11 6.99 2.43 2.85
C LEU A 11 5.54 2.61 2.42
N GLN A 12 4.65 2.79 3.39
CA GLN A 12 3.27 3.18 3.15
C GLN A 12 3.12 4.62 3.60
N ILE A 13 2.82 5.50 2.65
CA ILE A 13 2.78 6.95 2.88
C ILE A 13 1.45 7.49 2.38
N GLU A 14 0.85 8.38 3.15
CA GLU A 14 -0.37 9.07 2.71
C GLU A 14 -0.04 10.01 1.56
N ALA A 15 -0.85 9.95 0.50
CA ALA A 15 -0.63 10.74 -0.72
C ALA A 15 -0.59 12.24 -0.43
N GLY A 16 0.42 12.92 -0.94
CA GLY A 16 0.60 14.35 -0.76
C GLY A 16 1.10 14.77 0.61
N LYS A 17 1.36 13.83 1.53
CA LYS A 17 1.78 14.14 2.90
C LYS A 17 3.14 13.54 3.28
N ALA A 18 3.98 13.23 2.32
CA ALA A 18 5.34 12.77 2.61
C ALA A 18 6.15 13.90 3.22
N ASN A 19 6.82 13.64 4.34
CA ASN A 19 7.68 14.59 5.03
C ASN A 19 8.83 13.84 5.70
N PRO A 20 9.89 14.56 6.16
CA PRO A 20 11.05 13.91 6.81
C PRO A 20 10.77 13.31 8.18
N ALA A 21 9.60 13.51 8.73
CA ALA A 21 9.21 12.94 10.03
C ALA A 21 9.05 11.41 9.94
N PRO A 22 9.11 10.67 11.07
CA PRO A 22 8.83 9.24 11.03
C PRO A 22 7.50 8.92 10.36
N PRO A 23 7.40 7.81 9.60
CA PRO A 23 8.40 6.74 9.42
C PRO A 23 9.38 6.95 8.27
N ILE A 24 9.25 8.03 7.50
CA ILE A 24 10.04 8.24 6.27
C ILE A 24 11.49 8.59 6.59
N GLY A 25 11.71 9.56 7.47
CA GLY A 25 13.04 10.02 7.82
C GLY A 25 13.97 8.90 8.29
N PRO A 26 13.63 8.20 9.39
CA PRO A 26 14.46 7.11 9.90
C PRO A 26 14.68 5.97 8.90
N ALA A 27 13.66 5.63 8.11
CA ALA A 27 13.75 4.55 7.13
C ALA A 27 14.74 4.86 6.01
N LEU A 28 14.81 6.11 5.58
CA LEU A 28 15.65 6.52 4.45
C LEU A 28 17.01 7.07 4.89
N ALA A 29 17.11 7.66 6.07
CA ALA A 29 18.36 8.25 6.56
C ALA A 29 19.51 7.23 6.63
N GLY A 30 19.22 6.01 7.02
CA GLY A 30 20.20 4.92 7.07
C GLY A 30 20.79 4.52 5.74
N HIS A 31 20.17 4.90 4.64
CA HIS A 31 20.61 4.57 3.28
C HIS A 31 21.32 5.74 2.59
N GLY A 32 21.43 6.90 3.25
CA GLY A 32 22.15 8.05 2.73
C GLY A 32 21.52 8.75 1.54
N ILE A 33 20.21 8.57 1.33
CA ILE A 33 19.50 9.25 0.24
C ILE A 33 18.93 10.60 0.68
N ASN A 34 18.65 11.47 -0.28
CA ASN A 34 18.09 12.78 -0.01
C ASN A 34 16.58 12.67 0.29
N ILE A 35 16.23 12.73 1.56
CA ILE A 35 14.86 12.57 2.04
C ILE A 35 13.95 13.66 1.49
N MET A 36 14.42 14.91 1.46
CA MET A 36 13.62 16.03 0.96
C MET A 36 13.28 15.89 -0.52
N ALA A 37 14.24 15.43 -1.32
CA ALA A 37 14.01 15.16 -2.74
C ALA A 37 12.97 14.07 -2.94
N PHE A 38 13.04 13.00 -2.16
CA PHE A 38 12.05 11.93 -2.20
C PHE A 38 10.65 12.45 -1.84
N CYS A 39 10.54 13.18 -0.74
CA CYS A 39 9.25 13.71 -0.27
C CYS A 39 8.62 14.63 -1.33
N LYS A 40 9.41 15.51 -1.93
CA LYS A 40 8.96 16.42 -2.98
C LYS A 40 8.45 15.66 -4.20
N ASP A 41 9.20 14.69 -4.69
CA ASP A 41 8.81 13.88 -5.84
C ASP A 41 7.57 13.04 -5.55
N TYR A 42 7.50 12.42 -4.38
CA TYR A 42 6.37 11.63 -3.96
C TYR A 42 5.09 12.49 -3.91
N ASN A 43 5.18 13.63 -3.26
CA ASN A 43 4.04 14.55 -3.15
C ASN A 43 3.57 15.04 -4.52
N ALA A 44 4.50 15.34 -5.43
CA ALA A 44 4.18 15.76 -6.79
C ALA A 44 3.43 14.66 -7.56
N ARG A 45 3.87 13.41 -7.44
CA ARG A 45 3.25 12.28 -8.14
C ARG A 45 1.91 11.85 -7.54
N THR A 46 1.68 12.13 -6.27
CA THR A 46 0.48 11.71 -5.56
C THR A 46 -0.52 12.83 -5.31
N SER A 47 -0.23 14.04 -5.79
CA SER A 47 -1.09 15.23 -5.56
C SER A 47 -2.51 15.07 -6.10
N ASN A 48 -2.70 14.21 -7.12
CA ASN A 48 -4.01 13.93 -7.71
C ASN A 48 -4.81 12.85 -6.96
N ARG A 49 -4.26 12.28 -5.89
CA ARG A 49 -4.89 11.22 -5.10
C ARG A 49 -4.87 11.54 -3.60
N PRO A 50 -5.40 12.69 -3.17
CA PRO A 50 -5.35 13.07 -1.76
C PRO A 50 -6.15 12.07 -0.90
N GLY A 51 -5.65 11.80 0.30
CA GLY A 51 -6.30 10.92 1.25
C GLY A 51 -6.10 9.42 1.03
N GLU A 52 -5.41 9.01 -0.04
CA GLU A 52 -5.08 7.61 -0.27
C GLU A 52 -3.72 7.27 0.35
N ILE A 53 -3.60 6.08 0.92
CA ILE A 53 -2.31 5.55 1.36
C ILE A 53 -1.73 4.76 0.20
N LEU A 54 -0.60 5.22 -0.32
CA LEU A 54 0.06 4.58 -1.46
C LEU A 54 1.39 3.99 -1.02
N PRO A 55 1.60 2.67 -1.21
CA PRO A 55 2.91 2.07 -0.95
C PRO A 55 3.93 2.58 -1.96
N ALA A 56 5.10 2.95 -1.46
CA ALA A 56 6.24 3.32 -2.30
C ALA A 56 7.34 2.28 -2.14
N GLU A 57 7.80 1.72 -3.24
CA GLU A 57 8.96 0.84 -3.26
C GLU A 57 10.14 1.64 -3.78
N ILE A 58 11.09 1.93 -2.89
CA ILE A 58 12.22 2.81 -3.16
C ILE A 58 13.46 1.96 -3.37
N SER A 59 14.06 2.05 -4.56
CA SER A 59 15.32 1.36 -4.87
C SER A 59 16.48 2.32 -4.62
N VAL A 60 17.34 1.98 -3.67
CA VAL A 60 18.51 2.78 -3.30
C VAL A 60 19.74 2.20 -3.97
N TYR A 61 20.53 3.05 -4.62
CA TYR A 61 21.74 2.65 -5.33
C TYR A 61 23.00 3.07 -4.56
N THR A 62 24.11 2.42 -4.90
CA THR A 62 25.39 2.61 -4.19
C THR A 62 25.97 4.01 -4.36
N ASP A 63 25.57 4.75 -5.39
CA ASP A 63 26.01 6.13 -5.63
C ASP A 63 25.20 7.18 -4.85
N GLY A 64 24.25 6.75 -4.01
CA GLY A 64 23.40 7.65 -3.24
C GLY A 64 22.15 8.10 -3.99
N SER A 65 21.97 7.68 -5.24
CA SER A 65 20.74 7.96 -5.98
C SER A 65 19.65 6.97 -5.62
N PHE A 66 18.42 7.32 -5.96
CA PHE A 66 17.27 6.44 -5.73
C PHE A 66 16.26 6.57 -6.86
N THR A 67 15.46 5.52 -7.02
CA THR A 67 14.25 5.55 -7.83
C THR A 67 13.12 4.96 -7.00
N PHE A 68 11.89 5.31 -7.30
CA PHE A 68 10.76 4.72 -6.59
C PHE A 68 9.59 4.44 -7.53
N VAL A 69 8.81 3.43 -7.17
CA VAL A 69 7.60 3.04 -7.88
C VAL A 69 6.44 3.12 -6.90
N LEU A 70 5.36 3.72 -7.34
CA LEU A 70 4.12 3.79 -6.56
C LEU A 70 3.26 2.57 -6.91
N LYS A 71 2.74 1.93 -5.88
CA LYS A 71 1.85 0.79 -6.04
C LYS A 71 0.42 1.20 -5.71
N THR A 72 -0.53 0.31 -5.96
CA THR A 72 -1.93 0.56 -5.60
C THR A 72 -2.09 0.54 -4.08
N PRO A 73 -3.15 1.18 -3.53
CA PRO A 73 -3.36 1.18 -2.08
C PRO A 73 -3.39 -0.24 -1.51
N PRO A 74 -2.92 -0.45 -0.26
CA PRO A 74 -2.94 -1.79 0.34
C PRO A 74 -4.36 -2.34 0.41
N ALA A 75 -4.52 -3.64 0.21
CA ALA A 75 -5.82 -4.30 0.27
C ALA A 75 -6.53 -4.05 1.60
N ALA A 76 -5.78 -4.04 2.71
CA ALA A 76 -6.32 -3.77 4.03
C ALA A 76 -6.98 -2.39 4.12
N VAL A 77 -6.36 -1.37 3.54
CA VAL A 77 -6.91 0.01 3.53
C VAL A 77 -8.19 0.05 2.71
N LEU A 78 -8.19 -0.57 1.53
CA LEU A 78 -9.37 -0.61 0.66
C LEU A 78 -10.53 -1.36 1.33
N LEU A 79 -10.24 -2.47 2.00
CA LEU A 79 -11.25 -3.26 2.71
C LEU A 79 -11.86 -2.49 3.88
N ARG A 80 -11.04 -1.81 4.67
CA ARG A 80 -11.54 -0.98 5.78
C ARG A 80 -12.47 0.12 5.27
N LYS A 81 -12.09 0.76 4.19
CA LYS A 81 -12.88 1.80 3.56
C LYS A 81 -14.21 1.26 3.03
N ALA A 82 -14.18 0.10 2.36
CA ALA A 82 -15.39 -0.54 1.83
C ALA A 82 -16.33 -1.01 2.94
N ALA A 83 -15.77 -1.52 4.05
CA ALA A 83 -16.56 -1.99 5.20
C ALA A 83 -17.00 -0.85 6.13
N GLY A 84 -16.44 0.36 5.94
CA GLY A 84 -16.77 1.52 6.78
C GLY A 84 -16.21 1.44 8.19
N VAL A 85 -15.09 0.72 8.38
CA VAL A 85 -14.44 0.56 9.69
C VAL A 85 -13.07 1.23 9.67
N ASP A 86 -12.66 1.77 10.82
CA ASP A 86 -11.37 2.45 10.94
C ASP A 86 -10.21 1.47 11.16
N LYS A 87 -10.49 0.32 11.76
CA LYS A 87 -9.48 -0.65 12.16
C LYS A 87 -10.00 -2.07 12.03
N GLY A 88 -9.13 -2.99 11.64
CA GLY A 88 -9.44 -4.40 11.64
C GLY A 88 -9.51 -5.00 13.04
N SER A 89 -10.01 -6.23 13.15
CA SER A 89 -10.13 -6.94 14.41
C SER A 89 -8.76 -7.42 14.92
N ALA A 90 -8.55 -7.30 16.23
CA ALA A 90 -7.39 -7.90 16.89
C ALA A 90 -7.53 -9.43 17.01
N VAL A 91 -8.76 -9.93 17.01
CA VAL A 91 -9.08 -11.37 17.11
C VAL A 91 -10.04 -11.73 15.98
N PRO A 92 -9.58 -11.79 14.72
CA PRO A 92 -10.47 -11.87 13.56
C PRO A 92 -11.27 -13.17 13.46
N ASN A 93 -10.81 -14.24 14.09
CA ASN A 93 -11.54 -15.50 14.09
C ASN A 93 -12.70 -15.52 15.10
N LYS A 94 -12.69 -14.62 16.08
CA LYS A 94 -13.73 -14.53 17.11
C LYS A 94 -14.59 -13.28 16.99
N GLU A 95 -13.96 -12.15 16.65
CA GLU A 95 -14.63 -10.85 16.54
C GLU A 95 -14.64 -10.38 15.09
N LYS A 96 -15.82 -10.17 14.54
CA LYS A 96 -15.99 -9.58 13.22
C LYS A 96 -16.35 -8.10 13.37
N VAL A 97 -15.66 -7.23 12.65
CA VAL A 97 -15.79 -5.77 12.80
C VAL A 97 -16.54 -5.13 11.64
N GLY A 98 -16.76 -5.84 10.54
CA GLY A 98 -17.46 -5.28 9.39
C GLY A 98 -17.84 -6.33 8.37
N LYS A 99 -18.50 -5.87 7.32
CA LYS A 99 -18.93 -6.71 6.20
C LYS A 99 -18.65 -6.01 4.89
N VAL A 100 -18.30 -6.78 3.87
CA VAL A 100 -18.17 -6.31 2.49
C VAL A 100 -18.94 -7.25 1.58
N THR A 101 -19.43 -6.73 0.45
CA THR A 101 -20.11 -7.55 -0.54
C THR A 101 -19.10 -8.09 -1.55
N ARG A 102 -19.48 -9.13 -2.29
CA ARG A 102 -18.66 -9.65 -3.38
C ARG A 102 -18.43 -8.62 -4.48
N ALA A 103 -19.40 -7.74 -4.72
CA ALA A 103 -19.23 -6.64 -5.67
C ALA A 103 -18.11 -5.69 -5.23
N GLN A 104 -18.04 -5.37 -3.94
CA GLN A 104 -16.95 -4.54 -3.39
C GLN A 104 -15.60 -5.26 -3.49
N ILE A 105 -15.56 -6.55 -3.20
CA ILE A 105 -14.35 -7.38 -3.36
C ILE A 105 -13.87 -7.36 -4.82
N LYS A 106 -14.79 -7.46 -5.77
CA LYS A 106 -14.48 -7.40 -7.20
C LYS A 106 -13.83 -6.07 -7.59
N GLU A 107 -14.39 -4.96 -7.12
CA GLU A 107 -13.84 -3.62 -7.36
C GLU A 107 -12.43 -3.48 -6.81
N ILE A 108 -12.20 -3.95 -5.58
CA ILE A 108 -10.88 -3.93 -4.95
C ILE A 108 -9.90 -4.80 -5.74
N ALA A 109 -10.33 -5.99 -6.15
CA ALA A 109 -9.50 -6.89 -6.94
C ALA A 109 -9.10 -6.27 -8.28
N GLN A 110 -10.01 -5.57 -8.95
CA GLN A 110 -9.72 -4.88 -10.21
C GLN A 110 -8.66 -3.79 -10.03
N VAL A 111 -8.74 -3.02 -8.95
CA VAL A 111 -7.74 -1.99 -8.62
C VAL A 111 -6.38 -2.63 -8.33
N LYS A 112 -6.36 -3.75 -7.64
CA LYS A 112 -5.13 -4.43 -7.22
C LYS A 112 -4.51 -5.34 -8.28
N MET A 113 -5.19 -5.63 -9.39
CA MET A 113 -4.68 -6.56 -10.43
C MET A 113 -3.27 -6.20 -10.90
N LYS A 114 -2.93 -4.93 -10.92
CA LYS A 114 -1.60 -4.45 -11.33
C LYS A 114 -0.48 -4.98 -10.43
N ASP A 115 -0.76 -5.20 -9.15
CA ASP A 115 0.23 -5.58 -8.15
C ASP A 115 0.14 -7.05 -7.75
N LEU A 116 -0.94 -7.73 -8.17
CA LEU A 116 -1.17 -9.14 -7.83
C LEU A 116 -0.61 -10.05 -8.90
N ASN A 117 -0.22 -11.25 -8.48
CA ASN A 117 0.23 -12.30 -9.41
C ASN A 117 -0.91 -13.22 -9.83
N ALA A 118 -2.16 -12.82 -9.57
CA ALA A 118 -3.33 -13.59 -9.97
C ALA A 118 -3.45 -13.64 -11.50
N THR A 119 -3.79 -14.80 -12.04
CA THR A 119 -3.93 -14.99 -13.47
C THR A 119 -5.28 -14.50 -13.99
N ASP A 120 -6.29 -14.44 -13.13
CA ASP A 120 -7.63 -13.97 -13.47
C ASP A 120 -8.26 -13.19 -12.32
N LEU A 121 -9.40 -12.57 -12.59
CA LEU A 121 -10.12 -11.77 -11.60
C LEU A 121 -10.63 -12.62 -10.43
N ALA A 122 -11.11 -13.84 -10.71
CA ALA A 122 -11.59 -14.73 -9.66
C ALA A 122 -10.48 -15.06 -8.64
N GLY A 123 -9.28 -15.35 -9.12
CA GLY A 123 -8.11 -15.58 -8.25
C GLY A 123 -7.75 -14.35 -7.42
N ALA A 124 -7.80 -13.17 -8.03
CA ALA A 124 -7.57 -11.91 -7.32
C ALA A 124 -8.61 -11.69 -6.22
N MET A 125 -9.87 -11.96 -6.50
CA MET A 125 -10.96 -11.86 -5.51
C MET A 125 -10.73 -12.78 -4.31
N LEU A 126 -10.25 -14.01 -4.54
CA LEU A 126 -9.93 -14.95 -3.46
C LEU A 126 -8.82 -14.41 -2.55
N GLN A 127 -7.80 -13.76 -3.12
CA GLN A 127 -6.74 -13.14 -2.33
C GLN A 127 -7.29 -12.02 -1.44
N ILE A 128 -8.16 -11.18 -1.99
CA ILE A 128 -8.78 -10.08 -1.24
C ILE A 128 -9.71 -10.64 -0.15
N GLU A 129 -10.47 -11.67 -0.44
CA GLU A 129 -11.33 -12.35 0.55
C GLU A 129 -10.51 -12.91 1.71
N GLY A 130 -9.36 -13.49 1.43
CA GLY A 130 -8.44 -13.99 2.46
C GLY A 130 -7.94 -12.87 3.36
N THR A 131 -7.58 -11.73 2.78
CA THR A 131 -7.18 -10.54 3.54
C THR A 131 -8.34 -10.04 4.42
N ALA A 132 -9.55 -9.98 3.88
CA ALA A 132 -10.74 -9.57 4.64
C ALA A 132 -10.96 -10.49 5.84
N ARG A 133 -10.85 -11.80 5.64
CA ARG A 133 -11.00 -12.77 6.71
C ARG A 133 -9.97 -12.54 7.82
N SER A 134 -8.72 -12.25 7.45
CA SER A 134 -7.64 -11.98 8.42
C SER A 134 -7.86 -10.68 9.19
N MET A 135 -8.71 -9.79 8.70
CA MET A 135 -9.04 -8.52 9.35
C MET A 135 -10.34 -8.58 10.16
N GLY A 136 -11.03 -9.71 10.15
CA GLY A 136 -12.33 -9.83 10.80
C GLY A 136 -13.47 -9.19 10.00
N ILE A 137 -13.32 -9.09 8.69
CA ILE A 137 -14.36 -8.57 7.79
C ILE A 137 -15.02 -9.76 7.09
N THR A 138 -16.34 -9.84 7.21
CA THR A 138 -17.14 -10.91 6.61
C THR A 138 -17.50 -10.56 5.17
N VAL A 139 -17.32 -11.52 4.25
CA VAL A 139 -17.73 -11.34 2.86
C VAL A 139 -19.14 -11.91 2.70
N VAL A 140 -20.04 -11.10 2.17
CA VAL A 140 -21.44 -11.47 1.91
C VAL A 140 -21.78 -11.29 0.43
N ASP A 141 -22.79 -11.94 -0.03
CA ASP A 141 -23.23 -11.84 -1.45
C ASP A 141 -23.96 -10.53 -1.76
#